data_0a704b156df8e9807791df03382c9ded
#
_entry.id   0a704b156df8e9807791df03382c9ded
#
_cell.length_a   1.000
_cell.length_b   1.000
_cell.length_c   1.000
_cell.angle_alpha   90.00
_cell.angle_beta   90.00
_cell.angle_gamma   90.00
#
_symmetry.space_group_name_H-M   'P 1'
#
loop_
_entity.id
_entity.type
_entity.pdbx_description
1 polymer ?
#
loop_
_entity_poly.entity_id
_entity_poly.type
_entity_poly.pdbx_seq_one_letter_code
_entity_poly.pdbx_strand_id
1 'polypeptide(L)'
;MISPLAGYGAKGAIWYQGESNANGGTASVYEELLGCMVADWRKRWGNEMSFYWVQLANFRAPTTTPGVESDWVVVQDEMRRALKSIPKGGMAVINEIGAANDIHPRNKLDVGKRLARWALNQDYGKKDVVVSGPLYSGSEIKDGKIIVSFDHAVGLKSRDGKPLQRFEIAGADGKWDWAQATIENGKVILSSNTVNAPKKARYAWATNPTGANLVNAEGLPASCFTTE
;
A
#
# COMPACT_ATOMS: atom_id res chain seq x y z
N MET A 1 5.04 26.76 -11.49
CA MET A 1 5.96 25.76 -12.07
C MET A 1 5.27 24.79 -13.04
N ILE A 2 4.05 24.33 -12.79
CA ILE A 2 3.33 23.40 -13.72
C ILE A 2 2.79 24.10 -14.97
N SER A 3 2.29 25.35 -14.84
CA SER A 3 1.67 26.09 -15.92
C SER A 3 2.51 26.18 -17.22
N PRO A 4 3.83 26.38 -17.19
CA PRO A 4 4.64 26.39 -18.42
C PRO A 4 4.76 25.03 -19.12
N LEU A 5 4.46 23.93 -18.42
CA LEU A 5 4.50 22.58 -18.96
C LEU A 5 3.14 22.12 -19.50
N ALA A 6 2.07 22.82 -19.14
CA ALA A 6 0.73 22.53 -19.63
C ALA A 6 0.70 22.76 -21.16
N GLY A 7 0.24 21.75 -21.90
CA GLY A 7 0.28 21.74 -23.36
C GLY A 7 1.43 20.92 -23.96
N TYR A 8 2.44 20.55 -23.17
CA TYR A 8 3.39 19.54 -23.63
C TYR A 8 2.72 18.16 -23.67
N GLY A 9 2.87 17.42 -24.77
CA GLY A 9 2.24 16.11 -24.93
C GLY A 9 2.76 15.11 -23.89
N ALA A 10 1.91 14.70 -22.96
CA ALA A 10 2.21 13.70 -21.93
C ALA A 10 1.19 12.56 -21.97
N LYS A 11 1.65 11.31 -21.93
CA LYS A 11 0.80 10.12 -21.83
C LYS A 11 0.28 9.93 -20.40
N GLY A 12 1.07 10.31 -19.44
CA GLY A 12 0.77 10.20 -18.02
C GLY A 12 1.85 10.87 -17.17
N ALA A 13 1.69 10.81 -15.86
CA ALA A 13 2.66 11.31 -14.90
C ALA A 13 3.04 10.22 -13.90
N ILE A 14 4.26 10.25 -13.41
CA ILE A 14 4.72 9.46 -12.26
C ILE A 14 5.04 10.40 -11.10
N TRP A 15 4.65 9.99 -9.89
CA TRP A 15 4.73 10.82 -8.69
C TRP A 15 5.36 10.07 -7.52
N TYR A 16 6.38 10.63 -6.93
CA TYR A 16 7.03 10.07 -5.75
C TYR A 16 7.25 11.18 -4.72
N GLN A 17 6.33 11.31 -3.80
CA GLN A 17 6.32 12.33 -2.74
C GLN A 17 5.33 11.86 -1.65
N GLY A 18 5.42 12.40 -0.43
CA GLY A 18 4.50 12.17 0.69
C GLY A 18 5.18 12.35 2.04
N GLU A 19 6.50 12.39 2.09
CA GLU A 19 7.31 12.41 3.30
C GLU A 19 7.01 13.64 4.18
N SER A 20 6.84 14.80 3.57
CA SER A 20 6.48 16.01 4.29
C SER A 20 5.08 15.97 4.88
N ASN A 21 4.15 15.26 4.24
CA ASN A 21 2.78 15.08 4.72
C ASN A 21 2.73 14.20 5.97
N ALA A 22 3.65 13.24 6.11
CA ALA A 22 3.79 12.39 7.28
C ALA A 22 4.31 13.11 8.54
N ASN A 23 4.71 14.38 8.42
CA ASN A 23 5.21 15.18 9.54
C ASN A 23 4.47 16.53 9.70
N GLY A 24 3.53 16.82 8.81
CA GLY A 24 2.89 18.14 8.70
C GLY A 24 1.43 18.20 9.14
N GLY A 25 0.91 17.16 9.82
CA GLY A 25 -0.50 17.12 10.24
C GLY A 25 -1.49 16.94 9.07
N THR A 26 -1.02 16.52 7.89
CA THR A 26 -1.84 16.29 6.69
C THR A 26 -1.85 14.83 6.25
N ALA A 27 -1.42 13.92 7.11
CA ALA A 27 -1.34 12.50 6.79
C ALA A 27 -2.70 11.92 6.43
N SER A 28 -3.72 12.17 7.26
CA SER A 28 -5.07 11.63 7.11
C SER A 28 -5.92 12.25 6.01
N VAL A 29 -5.41 13.23 5.29
CA VAL A 29 -6.07 13.88 4.14
C VAL A 29 -5.24 13.75 2.85
N TYR A 30 -4.24 12.86 2.85
CA TYR A 30 -3.35 12.72 1.70
C TYR A 30 -4.07 12.21 0.45
N GLU A 31 -5.04 11.32 0.58
CA GLU A 31 -5.90 10.86 -0.53
C GLU A 31 -6.56 12.06 -1.24
N GLU A 32 -7.17 12.97 -0.46
CA GLU A 32 -7.84 14.16 -0.98
C GLU A 32 -6.85 15.11 -1.66
N LEU A 33 -5.70 15.36 -1.03
CA LEU A 33 -4.66 16.24 -1.59
C LEU A 33 -4.11 15.70 -2.91
N LEU A 34 -3.84 14.39 -2.97
CA LEU A 34 -3.40 13.73 -4.20
C LEU A 34 -4.48 13.81 -5.28
N GLY A 35 -5.73 13.55 -4.92
CA GLY A 35 -6.87 13.65 -5.83
C GLY A 35 -7.05 15.05 -6.41
N CYS A 36 -6.98 16.08 -5.56
CA CYS A 36 -7.05 17.48 -5.98
C CYS A 36 -5.91 17.84 -6.96
N MET A 37 -4.70 17.43 -6.65
CA MET A 37 -3.54 17.68 -7.52
C MET A 37 -3.71 17.01 -8.89
N VAL A 38 -4.12 15.74 -8.92
CA VAL A 38 -4.35 15.01 -10.18
C VAL A 38 -5.45 15.64 -11.00
N ALA A 39 -6.55 16.04 -10.37
CA ALA A 39 -7.66 16.72 -11.04
C ALA A 39 -7.24 18.08 -11.65
N ASP A 40 -6.46 18.88 -10.89
CA ASP A 40 -5.93 20.16 -11.40
C ASP A 40 -4.99 19.94 -12.59
N TRP A 41 -4.11 18.94 -12.54
CA TRP A 41 -3.22 18.66 -13.66
C TRP A 41 -3.99 18.19 -14.89
N ARG A 42 -4.94 17.26 -14.75
CA ARG A 42 -5.81 16.82 -15.86
C ARG A 42 -6.56 17.98 -16.50
N LYS A 43 -7.12 18.89 -15.68
CA LYS A 43 -7.77 20.11 -16.16
C LYS A 43 -6.81 20.98 -16.97
N ARG A 44 -5.56 21.15 -16.53
CA ARG A 44 -4.56 21.98 -17.24
C ARG A 44 -4.09 21.36 -18.53
N TRP A 45 -3.97 20.04 -18.60
CA TRP A 45 -3.62 19.30 -19.84
C TRP A 45 -4.82 19.06 -20.77
N GLY A 46 -6.03 19.27 -20.30
CA GLY A 46 -7.26 19.03 -21.07
C GLY A 46 -7.48 17.55 -21.41
N ASN A 47 -6.92 16.62 -20.63
CA ASN A 47 -7.09 15.21 -20.85
C ASN A 47 -7.04 14.40 -19.55
N GLU A 48 -7.56 13.17 -19.60
CA GLU A 48 -7.58 12.20 -18.50
C GLU A 48 -6.30 11.36 -18.47
N MET A 49 -5.14 12.02 -18.40
CA MET A 49 -3.85 11.33 -18.35
C MET A 49 -3.77 10.34 -17.19
N SER A 50 -3.08 9.23 -17.39
CA SER A 50 -2.76 8.27 -16.33
C SER A 50 -1.84 8.88 -15.29
N PHE A 51 -2.05 8.51 -14.02
CA PHE A 51 -1.26 9.03 -12.92
C PHE A 51 -0.81 7.90 -12.00
N TYR A 52 0.50 7.67 -11.92
CA TYR A 52 1.05 6.57 -11.15
C TYR A 52 1.93 7.10 -10.03
N TRP A 53 1.66 6.67 -8.80
CA TRP A 53 2.42 7.12 -7.64
C TRP A 53 3.15 5.98 -6.94
N VAL A 54 4.11 6.37 -6.13
CA VAL A 54 4.91 5.47 -5.30
C VAL A 54 4.40 5.57 -3.87
N GLN A 55 3.98 4.44 -3.29
CA GLN A 55 3.74 4.38 -1.85
C GLN A 55 5.07 4.61 -1.12
N LEU A 56 5.07 5.36 -0.01
CA LEU A 56 6.30 5.63 0.74
C LEU A 56 7.02 4.33 1.11
N ALA A 57 8.34 4.34 1.01
CA ALA A 57 9.18 3.21 1.42
C ALA A 57 9.20 3.06 2.95
N ASN A 58 9.60 1.89 3.43
CA ASN A 58 9.91 1.70 4.84
C ASN A 58 11.12 2.57 5.25
N PHE A 59 11.04 3.17 6.44
CA PHE A 59 12.02 4.14 6.94
C PHE A 59 12.11 4.08 8.46
N ARG A 60 13.21 4.54 9.04
CA ARG A 60 13.54 4.53 10.49
C ARG A 60 13.81 3.13 11.03
N ALA A 61 14.03 3.04 12.34
CA ALA A 61 14.25 1.77 13.02
C ALA A 61 13.05 0.81 12.85
N PRO A 62 13.30 -0.50 12.72
CA PRO A 62 12.24 -1.48 12.65
C PRO A 62 11.32 -1.42 13.86
N THR A 63 10.02 -1.48 13.62
CA THR A 63 8.99 -1.59 14.66
C THR A 63 8.92 -3.04 15.13
N THR A 64 9.01 -3.27 16.42
CA THR A 64 9.05 -4.63 17.03
C THR A 64 7.81 -4.97 17.85
N THR A 65 6.99 -3.98 18.19
CA THR A 65 5.78 -4.12 19.01
C THR A 65 4.53 -3.82 18.20
N PRO A 66 3.39 -4.49 18.46
CA PRO A 66 2.11 -4.13 17.84
C PRO A 66 1.55 -2.84 18.45
N GLY A 67 0.57 -2.24 17.81
CA GLY A 67 -0.15 -1.08 18.33
C GLY A 67 0.56 0.26 18.13
N VAL A 68 1.63 0.30 17.34
CA VAL A 68 2.32 1.57 17.06
C VAL A 68 1.57 2.37 16.02
N GLU A 69 1.37 3.67 16.33
CA GLU A 69 0.79 4.63 15.39
C GLU A 69 1.88 5.50 14.77
N SER A 70 1.70 5.87 13.51
CA SER A 70 2.64 6.71 12.78
C SER A 70 1.96 7.38 11.59
N ASP A 71 2.11 8.69 11.46
CA ASP A 71 1.65 9.44 10.28
C ASP A 71 2.25 8.90 8.97
N TRP A 72 3.41 8.26 9.04
CA TRP A 72 4.04 7.64 7.86
C TRP A 72 3.18 6.54 7.26
N VAL A 73 2.69 5.61 8.07
CA VAL A 73 1.83 4.52 7.59
C VAL A 73 0.43 5.02 7.26
N VAL A 74 -0.05 6.06 7.93
CA VAL A 74 -1.31 6.73 7.56
C VAL A 74 -1.22 7.27 6.14
N VAL A 75 -0.15 8.00 5.77
CA VAL A 75 0.08 8.44 4.38
C VAL A 75 0.15 7.27 3.41
N GLN A 76 0.81 6.17 3.79
CA GLN A 76 0.87 4.98 2.94
C GLN A 76 -0.52 4.37 2.68
N ASP A 77 -1.39 4.32 3.70
CA ASP A 77 -2.75 3.80 3.55
C ASP A 77 -3.64 4.75 2.75
N GLU A 78 -3.52 6.05 2.95
CA GLU A 78 -4.18 7.07 2.14
C GLU A 78 -3.79 6.96 0.64
N MET A 79 -2.51 6.70 0.36
CA MET A 79 -2.04 6.41 -1.00
C MET A 79 -2.70 5.17 -1.59
N ARG A 80 -2.93 4.13 -0.78
CA ARG A 80 -3.67 2.93 -1.21
C ARG A 80 -5.14 3.23 -1.46
N ARG A 81 -5.78 4.01 -0.58
CA ARG A 81 -7.19 4.43 -0.72
C ARG A 81 -7.40 5.24 -2.00
N ALA A 82 -6.44 6.08 -2.36
CA ALA A 82 -6.45 6.90 -3.58
C ALA A 82 -6.60 6.08 -4.89
N LEU A 83 -6.28 4.78 -4.88
CA LEU A 83 -6.53 3.89 -6.03
C LEU A 83 -8.02 3.76 -6.38
N LYS A 84 -8.91 3.95 -5.39
CA LYS A 84 -10.37 3.89 -5.61
C LYS A 84 -10.95 5.23 -6.07
N SER A 85 -10.37 6.33 -5.62
CA SER A 85 -10.88 7.70 -5.89
C SER A 85 -10.27 8.35 -7.13
N ILE A 86 -9.10 7.88 -7.59
CA ILE A 86 -8.41 8.45 -8.77
C ILE A 86 -8.48 7.47 -9.95
N PRO A 87 -9.40 7.69 -10.92
CA PRO A 87 -9.48 6.88 -12.15
C PRO A 87 -8.16 6.90 -12.92
N LYS A 88 -7.82 5.82 -13.62
CA LYS A 88 -6.53 5.65 -14.31
C LYS A 88 -5.32 5.90 -13.39
N GLY A 89 -5.51 5.68 -12.09
CA GLY A 89 -4.46 5.68 -11.09
C GLY A 89 -3.73 4.34 -11.04
N GLY A 90 -2.54 4.33 -10.44
CA GLY A 90 -1.80 3.12 -10.13
C GLY A 90 -0.72 3.40 -9.10
N MET A 91 -0.41 2.39 -8.26
CA MET A 91 0.52 2.57 -7.15
C MET A 91 1.62 1.51 -7.13
N ALA A 92 2.86 1.94 -7.06
CA ALA A 92 3.99 1.07 -6.79
C ALA A 92 4.17 0.91 -5.28
N VAL A 93 3.93 -0.29 -4.76
CA VAL A 93 4.18 -0.64 -3.35
C VAL A 93 5.66 -0.92 -3.16
N ILE A 94 6.31 -0.25 -2.20
CA ILE A 94 7.76 -0.36 -1.96
C ILE A 94 8.13 -0.43 -0.48
N ASN A 95 7.26 -0.95 0.36
CA ASN A 95 7.42 -1.02 1.82
C ASN A 95 8.51 -2.01 2.30
N GLU A 96 9.28 -2.62 1.38
CA GLU A 96 10.34 -3.58 1.68
C GLU A 96 11.70 -3.23 1.05
N ILE A 97 11.77 -2.18 0.23
CA ILE A 97 13.01 -1.77 -0.46
C ILE A 97 13.55 -0.42 0.02
N GLY A 98 13.01 0.09 1.12
CA GLY A 98 13.52 1.28 1.80
C GLY A 98 14.79 1.02 2.60
N ALA A 99 15.27 2.05 3.27
CA ALA A 99 16.44 1.98 4.13
C ALA A 99 16.14 2.65 5.49
N ALA A 100 16.53 1.97 6.58
CA ALA A 100 16.24 2.46 7.93
C ALA A 100 16.85 3.86 8.21
N ASN A 101 18.02 4.12 7.67
CA ASN A 101 18.80 5.33 7.94
C ASN A 101 18.81 6.34 6.78
N ASP A 102 18.07 6.06 5.70
CA ASP A 102 18.02 6.95 4.53
C ASP A 102 16.58 7.05 4.03
N ILE A 103 16.02 8.25 4.12
CA ILE A 103 14.67 8.54 3.62
C ILE A 103 14.59 8.45 2.08
N HIS A 104 15.73 8.48 1.40
CA HIS A 104 15.85 8.39 -0.05
C HIS A 104 16.42 7.01 -0.47
N PRO A 105 15.59 5.95 -0.52
CA PRO A 105 16.07 4.60 -0.81
C PRO A 105 16.74 4.54 -2.19
N ARG A 106 17.87 3.84 -2.28
CA ARG A 106 18.71 3.77 -3.49
C ARG A 106 18.12 2.87 -4.57
N ASN A 107 17.28 1.91 -4.21
CA ASN A 107 16.66 0.99 -5.18
C ASN A 107 15.58 1.68 -6.02
N LYS A 108 15.97 2.52 -6.96
CA LYS A 108 15.05 3.18 -7.91
C LYS A 108 14.68 2.27 -9.08
N LEU A 109 15.44 1.21 -9.32
CA LEU A 109 15.17 0.26 -10.41
C LEU A 109 13.84 -0.48 -10.18
N ASP A 110 13.62 -1.04 -9.01
CA ASP A 110 12.36 -1.75 -8.71
C ASP A 110 11.18 -0.79 -8.60
N VAL A 111 11.38 0.43 -8.10
CA VAL A 111 10.38 1.50 -8.16
C VAL A 111 9.92 1.74 -9.61
N GLY A 112 10.87 1.97 -10.51
CA GLY A 112 10.59 2.19 -11.94
C GLY A 112 9.90 1.00 -12.60
N LYS A 113 10.36 -0.23 -12.33
CA LYS A 113 9.73 -1.45 -12.84
C LYS A 113 8.27 -1.61 -12.37
N ARG A 114 7.97 -1.31 -11.10
CA ARG A 114 6.61 -1.40 -10.54
C ARG A 114 5.68 -0.33 -11.11
N LEU A 115 6.16 0.90 -11.30
CA LEU A 115 5.41 1.94 -12.01
C LEU A 115 5.16 1.56 -13.48
N ALA A 116 6.18 1.02 -14.16
CA ALA A 116 6.06 0.60 -15.56
C ALA A 116 5.01 -0.51 -15.77
N ARG A 117 4.79 -1.41 -14.80
CA ARG A 117 3.76 -2.45 -14.89
C ARG A 117 2.35 -1.84 -15.06
N TRP A 118 2.04 -0.79 -14.32
CA TRP A 118 0.79 -0.05 -14.45
C TRP A 118 0.64 0.56 -15.84
N ALA A 119 1.66 1.29 -16.30
CA ALA A 119 1.65 1.91 -17.63
C ALA A 119 1.50 0.85 -18.74
N LEU A 120 2.28 -0.22 -18.70
CA LEU A 120 2.22 -1.29 -19.69
C LEU A 120 0.82 -1.90 -19.78
N ASN A 121 0.18 -2.16 -18.65
CA ASN A 121 -1.16 -2.75 -18.63
C ASN A 121 -2.25 -1.73 -19.04
N GLN A 122 -2.25 -0.53 -18.44
CA GLN A 122 -3.32 0.44 -18.63
C GLN A 122 -3.19 1.22 -19.93
N ASP A 123 -1.97 1.68 -20.28
CA ASP A 123 -1.76 2.62 -21.39
C ASP A 123 -1.21 1.96 -22.66
N TYR A 124 -0.52 0.82 -22.53
CA TYR A 124 0.14 0.14 -23.64
C TYR A 124 -0.47 -1.24 -23.97
N GLY A 125 -1.60 -1.58 -23.38
CA GLY A 125 -2.41 -2.74 -23.73
C GLY A 125 -1.82 -4.11 -23.36
N LYS A 126 -0.77 -4.17 -22.54
CA LYS A 126 -0.15 -5.42 -22.05
C LYS A 126 -0.95 -6.02 -20.90
N LYS A 127 -2.14 -6.55 -21.19
CA LYS A 127 -3.11 -7.00 -20.18
C LYS A 127 -2.67 -8.21 -19.35
N ASP A 128 -1.70 -8.95 -19.80
CA ASP A 128 -1.03 -10.05 -19.12
C ASP A 128 -0.05 -9.58 -18.01
N VAL A 129 0.34 -8.32 -18.01
CA VAL A 129 1.22 -7.76 -16.97
C VAL A 129 0.44 -7.57 -15.68
N VAL A 130 0.84 -8.29 -14.62
CA VAL A 130 0.32 -8.09 -13.26
C VAL A 130 0.83 -6.77 -12.71
N VAL A 131 -0.06 -5.86 -12.37
CA VAL A 131 0.27 -4.46 -12.07
C VAL A 131 0.71 -4.21 -10.62
N SER A 132 0.18 -4.99 -9.68
CA SER A 132 0.40 -4.79 -8.24
C SER A 132 0.56 -6.11 -7.50
N GLY A 133 1.11 -6.05 -6.30
CA GLY A 133 0.94 -7.07 -5.28
C GLY A 133 -0.44 -6.97 -4.61
N PRO A 134 -0.69 -7.77 -3.55
CA PRO A 134 -1.98 -7.82 -2.88
C PRO A 134 -2.39 -6.45 -2.32
N LEU A 135 -3.59 -6.00 -2.66
CA LEU A 135 -4.24 -4.79 -2.16
C LEU A 135 -5.48 -5.20 -1.36
N TYR A 136 -5.61 -4.72 -0.13
CA TYR A 136 -6.78 -5.00 0.70
C TYR A 136 -8.07 -4.61 -0.03
N SER A 137 -9.00 -5.57 -0.14
CA SER A 137 -10.31 -5.37 -0.78
C SER A 137 -11.49 -5.53 0.18
N GLY A 138 -11.30 -6.21 1.32
CA GLY A 138 -12.34 -6.36 2.31
C GLY A 138 -11.99 -7.39 3.38
N SER A 139 -12.80 -7.43 4.43
CA SER A 139 -12.67 -8.43 5.49
C SER A 139 -14.03 -8.85 6.05
N GLU A 140 -14.10 -10.04 6.59
CA GLU A 140 -15.24 -10.56 7.33
C GLU A 140 -14.79 -11.16 8.67
N ILE A 141 -15.66 -11.07 9.68
CA ILE A 141 -15.43 -11.70 10.99
C ILE A 141 -16.28 -12.96 11.05
N LYS A 142 -15.62 -14.10 11.25
CA LYS A 142 -16.28 -15.40 11.33
C LYS A 142 -15.57 -16.29 12.33
N ASP A 143 -16.33 -16.94 13.20
CA ASP A 143 -15.85 -17.95 14.18
C ASP A 143 -14.64 -17.46 14.99
N GLY A 144 -14.68 -16.21 15.48
CA GLY A 144 -13.61 -15.61 16.27
C GLY A 144 -12.33 -15.29 15.47
N LYS A 145 -12.39 -15.26 14.15
CA LYS A 145 -11.28 -14.95 13.24
C LYS A 145 -11.64 -13.78 12.34
N ILE A 146 -10.63 -13.12 11.76
CA ILE A 146 -10.81 -12.16 10.68
C ILE A 146 -10.28 -12.77 9.39
N ILE A 147 -11.13 -12.82 8.37
CA ILE A 147 -10.81 -13.31 7.03
C ILE A 147 -10.60 -12.12 6.13
N VAL A 148 -9.37 -11.95 5.63
CA VAL A 148 -8.97 -10.81 4.80
C VAL A 148 -8.88 -11.21 3.33
N SER A 149 -9.54 -10.45 2.48
CA SER A 149 -9.53 -10.59 1.02
C SER A 149 -8.68 -9.50 0.37
N PHE A 150 -8.08 -9.84 -0.76
CA PHE A 150 -7.19 -8.95 -1.50
C PHE A 150 -7.48 -8.99 -2.99
N ASP A 151 -7.38 -7.84 -3.65
CA ASP A 151 -7.21 -7.75 -5.10
C ASP A 151 -5.75 -8.06 -5.48
N HIS A 152 -5.48 -8.43 -6.72
CA HIS A 152 -4.16 -8.81 -7.23
C HIS A 152 -3.47 -9.95 -6.45
N ALA A 153 -4.27 -10.87 -5.91
CA ALA A 153 -3.88 -11.87 -4.93
C ALA A 153 -3.65 -13.28 -5.51
N VAL A 154 -3.52 -13.41 -6.81
CA VAL A 154 -3.28 -14.74 -7.43
C VAL A 154 -1.96 -15.30 -6.89
N GLY A 155 -2.03 -16.52 -6.32
CA GLY A 155 -0.86 -17.22 -5.79
C GLY A 155 -0.25 -16.53 -4.56
N LEU A 156 -1.11 -16.04 -3.63
CA LEU A 156 -0.66 -15.54 -2.32
C LEU A 156 0.32 -16.50 -1.67
N LYS A 157 1.42 -15.95 -1.18
CA LYS A 157 2.46 -16.71 -0.48
C LYS A 157 3.30 -15.79 0.41
N SER A 158 4.07 -16.40 1.29
CA SER A 158 5.18 -15.76 1.99
C SER A 158 6.37 -15.64 1.03
N ARG A 159 7.02 -14.48 1.01
CA ARG A 159 8.20 -14.21 0.16
C ARG A 159 9.39 -15.09 0.49
N ASP A 160 9.57 -15.37 1.78
CA ASP A 160 10.74 -16.05 2.35
C ASP A 160 10.46 -17.48 2.81
N GLY A 161 9.27 -18.00 2.54
CA GLY A 161 8.84 -19.35 2.97
C GLY A 161 8.56 -19.48 4.47
N LYS A 162 8.72 -18.42 5.25
CA LYS A 162 8.41 -18.39 6.68
C LYS A 162 6.92 -18.11 6.92
N PRO A 163 6.40 -18.34 8.14
CA PRO A 163 5.05 -17.88 8.50
C PRO A 163 4.84 -16.42 8.16
N LEU A 164 3.60 -16.06 7.81
CA LEU A 164 3.23 -14.67 7.55
C LEU A 164 3.44 -13.83 8.81
N GLN A 165 3.99 -12.64 8.62
CA GLN A 165 4.32 -11.71 9.70
C GLN A 165 3.67 -10.35 9.48
N ARG A 166 3.69 -9.52 10.55
CA ARG A 166 3.22 -8.13 10.54
C ARG A 166 1.72 -7.95 10.33
N PHE A 167 0.94 -8.98 10.62
CA PHE A 167 -0.49 -8.85 10.83
C PHE A 167 -0.77 -8.57 12.30
N GLU A 168 -1.66 -7.64 12.56
CA GLU A 168 -2.13 -7.27 13.88
C GLU A 168 -3.66 -7.34 13.91
N ILE A 169 -4.22 -7.73 15.05
CA ILE A 169 -5.66 -7.71 15.32
C ILE A 169 -5.93 -7.05 16.66
N ALA A 170 -7.13 -6.45 16.78
CA ALA A 170 -7.60 -5.85 18.02
C ALA A 170 -9.06 -6.25 18.28
N GLY A 171 -9.41 -6.36 19.55
CA GLY A 171 -10.79 -6.51 20.02
C GLY A 171 -11.53 -5.16 20.10
N ALA A 172 -12.67 -5.17 20.80
CA ALA A 172 -13.45 -3.96 21.03
C ALA A 172 -12.74 -2.94 21.95
N ASP A 173 -11.76 -3.39 22.74
CA ASP A 173 -10.95 -2.55 23.63
C ASP A 173 -9.87 -1.75 22.87
N GLY A 174 -9.70 -1.99 21.58
CA GLY A 174 -8.73 -1.30 20.73
C GLY A 174 -7.28 -1.68 20.99
N LYS A 175 -7.00 -2.69 21.81
CA LYS A 175 -5.64 -3.16 22.06
C LYS A 175 -5.18 -4.07 20.94
N TRP A 176 -4.11 -3.67 20.26
CA TRP A 176 -3.49 -4.42 19.17
C TRP A 176 -2.55 -5.49 19.69
N ASP A 177 -2.60 -6.65 19.08
CA ASP A 177 -1.65 -7.74 19.28
C ASP A 177 -1.28 -8.40 17.96
N TRP A 178 -0.15 -9.11 17.92
CA TRP A 178 0.26 -9.86 16.75
C TRP A 178 -0.73 -10.99 16.44
N ALA A 179 -1.16 -11.07 15.20
CA ALA A 179 -2.00 -12.15 14.72
C ALA A 179 -1.17 -13.33 14.20
N GLN A 180 -1.66 -14.53 14.44
CA GLN A 180 -1.32 -15.70 13.62
C GLN A 180 -2.05 -15.58 12.29
N ALA A 181 -1.33 -15.72 11.18
CA ALA A 181 -1.87 -15.54 9.85
C ALA A 181 -1.59 -16.76 8.97
N THR A 182 -2.64 -17.34 8.37
CA THR A 182 -2.55 -18.45 7.43
C THR A 182 -3.20 -18.09 6.09
N ILE A 183 -2.72 -18.69 5.02
CA ILE A 183 -3.34 -18.53 3.69
C ILE A 183 -4.23 -19.71 3.42
N GLU A 184 -5.52 -19.45 3.18
CA GLU A 184 -6.52 -20.46 2.87
C GLU A 184 -7.43 -19.96 1.74
N ASN A 185 -7.58 -20.74 0.69
CA ASN A 185 -8.45 -20.41 -0.46
C ASN A 185 -8.22 -18.99 -1.04
N GLY A 186 -6.95 -18.54 -1.11
CA GLY A 186 -6.60 -17.23 -1.65
C GLY A 186 -6.93 -16.04 -0.75
N LYS A 187 -7.24 -16.28 0.53
CA LYS A 187 -7.47 -15.29 1.57
C LYS A 187 -6.47 -15.46 2.70
N VAL A 188 -6.34 -14.45 3.55
CA VAL A 188 -5.55 -14.54 4.79
C VAL A 188 -6.50 -14.64 5.97
N ILE A 189 -6.33 -15.69 6.77
CA ILE A 189 -7.09 -15.95 7.99
C ILE A 189 -6.25 -15.50 9.18
N LEU A 190 -6.80 -14.59 9.98
CA LEU A 190 -6.15 -14.04 11.18
C LEU A 190 -6.80 -14.56 12.43
N SER A 191 -6.00 -14.98 13.40
CA SER A 191 -6.41 -15.41 14.74
C SER A 191 -5.39 -14.98 15.79
N SER A 192 -5.79 -15.00 17.07
CA SER A 192 -4.89 -14.78 18.19
C SER A 192 -5.33 -15.61 19.40
N ASN A 193 -4.39 -15.99 20.24
CA ASN A 193 -4.69 -16.64 21.51
C ASN A 193 -5.03 -15.63 22.63
N THR A 194 -4.78 -14.34 22.40
CA THR A 194 -4.98 -13.25 23.37
C THR A 194 -6.20 -12.40 23.03
N VAL A 195 -6.61 -12.33 21.73
CA VAL A 195 -7.75 -11.56 21.24
C VAL A 195 -8.85 -12.53 20.79
N ASN A 196 -9.70 -12.97 21.73
CA ASN A 196 -10.74 -13.99 21.46
C ASN A 196 -11.91 -13.48 20.58
N ALA A 197 -12.16 -12.17 20.55
CA ALA A 197 -13.22 -11.54 19.78
C ALA A 197 -12.67 -10.38 18.93
N PRO A 198 -11.89 -10.67 17.88
CA PRO A 198 -11.26 -9.65 17.07
C PRO A 198 -12.32 -8.84 16.30
N LYS A 199 -12.12 -7.54 16.19
CA LYS A 199 -12.98 -6.58 15.49
C LYS A 199 -12.25 -5.86 14.38
N LYS A 200 -10.93 -5.70 14.52
CA LYS A 200 -10.10 -4.91 13.63
C LYS A 200 -8.85 -5.69 13.24
N ALA A 201 -8.37 -5.47 12.04
CA ALA A 201 -7.12 -6.02 11.55
C ALA A 201 -6.32 -4.98 10.80
N ARG A 202 -4.99 -5.16 10.77
CA ARG A 202 -4.08 -4.36 9.96
C ARG A 202 -2.85 -5.16 9.57
N TYR A 203 -2.20 -4.74 8.51
CA TYR A 203 -0.98 -5.36 8.00
C TYR A 203 0.09 -4.33 7.72
N ALA A 204 1.34 -4.65 8.08
CA ALA A 204 2.50 -3.80 7.87
C ALA A 204 2.27 -2.35 8.35
N TRP A 205 1.52 -2.18 9.46
CA TRP A 205 1.13 -0.89 10.01
C TRP A 205 2.25 -0.32 10.87
N ALA A 206 3.29 0.19 10.20
CA ALA A 206 4.45 0.77 10.85
C ALA A 206 5.27 1.60 9.85
N THR A 207 6.05 2.56 10.35
CA THR A 207 7.01 3.30 9.53
C THR A 207 8.05 2.37 8.88
N ASN A 208 8.47 1.32 9.60
CA ASN A 208 9.35 0.29 9.09
C ASN A 208 8.85 -1.10 9.52
N PRO A 209 7.99 -1.74 8.71
CA PRO A 209 7.41 -3.04 8.99
C PRO A 209 8.36 -4.18 8.58
N THR A 210 9.64 -4.11 8.95
CA THR A 210 10.62 -5.16 8.64
C THR A 210 10.07 -6.54 8.99
N GLY A 211 10.12 -7.47 8.03
CA GLY A 211 9.54 -8.81 8.16
C GLY A 211 8.16 -8.93 7.50
N ALA A 212 7.53 -7.87 7.03
CA ALA A 212 6.33 -7.97 6.20
C ALA A 212 6.63 -8.78 4.94
N ASN A 213 5.99 -9.93 4.78
CA ASN A 213 6.39 -10.94 3.80
C ASN A 213 5.27 -11.45 2.88
N LEU A 214 4.06 -10.90 2.95
CA LEU A 214 2.97 -11.29 2.05
C LEU A 214 3.23 -10.78 0.63
N VAL A 215 3.20 -11.68 -0.34
CA VAL A 215 3.36 -11.38 -1.78
C VAL A 215 2.38 -12.23 -2.61
N ASN A 216 2.20 -11.84 -3.87
CA ASN A 216 1.50 -12.67 -4.86
C ASN A 216 2.47 -13.61 -5.62
N ALA A 217 1.96 -14.33 -6.63
CA ALA A 217 2.76 -15.25 -7.45
C ALA A 217 3.98 -14.55 -8.09
N GLU A 218 3.83 -13.29 -8.52
CA GLU A 218 4.87 -12.46 -9.14
C GLU A 218 5.93 -11.96 -8.14
N GLY A 219 5.75 -12.23 -6.83
CA GLY A 219 6.63 -11.71 -5.79
C GLY A 219 6.44 -10.23 -5.48
N LEU A 220 5.38 -9.61 -5.99
CA LEU A 220 5.05 -8.21 -5.67
C LEU A 220 4.48 -8.10 -4.26
N PRO A 221 4.95 -7.14 -3.44
CA PRO A 221 4.58 -7.02 -2.04
C PRO A 221 3.14 -6.53 -1.85
N ALA A 222 2.51 -7.01 -0.77
CA ALA A 222 1.25 -6.46 -0.30
C ALA A 222 1.45 -5.04 0.28
N SER A 223 0.48 -4.16 -0.02
CA SER A 223 0.40 -2.85 0.62
C SER A 223 0.00 -2.98 2.09
N CYS A 224 0.42 -2.02 2.92
CA CYS A 224 -0.17 -1.86 4.24
C CYS A 224 -1.67 -1.56 4.13
N PHE A 225 -2.41 -1.89 5.18
CA PHE A 225 -3.82 -1.53 5.33
C PHE A 225 -4.25 -1.55 6.79
N THR A 226 -5.35 -0.87 7.07
CA THR A 226 -6.19 -1.06 8.26
C THR A 226 -7.64 -1.27 7.86
N THR A 227 -8.40 -1.98 8.71
CA THR A 227 -9.86 -2.15 8.57
C THR A 227 -10.66 -1.07 9.30
N GLU A 228 -9.98 -0.08 9.89
CA GLU A 228 -10.57 1.09 10.54
C GLU A 228 -11.03 2.14 9.53
#